data_a5c15debcf0853ed82237267e54bc692
#
_entry.id   a5c15debcf0853ed82237267e54bc692
#
_cell.length_a   1.000
_cell.length_b   1.000
_cell.length_c   1.000
_cell.angle_alpha   90.00
_cell.angle_beta   90.00
_cell.angle_gamma   90.00
#
_symmetry.space_group_name_H-M   'P 1'
#
loop_
_entity.id
_entity.type
_entity.pdbx_description
1 polymer ?
#
loop_
_entity_poly.entity_id
_entity_poly.type
_entity_poly.pdbx_seq_one_letter_code
_entity_poly.pdbx_strand_id
1 'polypeptide(L)'
;MTQLTRVSAINWNKIEDDKDLEVWNRLTSNFWLPEKVPLSNDMPAWQSLSEQEQQLVIRVFTGLTLLDTIQNTVGAPALMADSLTPHEEAVMSNISFMEAVHARSYSSIFSTLCQTKDVDAAYDWSEQNEALQRKASIILGHYRDSDPLKKKIASVFLESFLFYSGFWLPMYYSSRGKLTNTADLIRLIIRDEAVHGYYIGYKYQKALAQQSPERQTELQNFALDLLMDLYDNELAYSETLYRELGWEDEVKAFLSYNANKALMNLGYQALFPTEMADVNPAILAALSPNADENHDFFSGSGSSYVMGKAVETEDEDWNF
;
A
#
# COMPACT_ATOMS: atom_id res chain seq x y z
N MET A 1 10.57 34.43 30.74
CA MET A 1 9.20 34.46 30.21
C MET A 1 9.12 33.37 29.16
N THR A 2 8.33 32.31 29.38
CA THR A 2 8.13 31.25 28.40
C THR A 2 7.34 31.85 27.22
N GLN A 3 7.93 31.85 26.04
CA GLN A 3 7.27 32.35 24.84
C GLN A 3 6.05 31.46 24.56
N LEU A 4 4.88 32.04 24.51
CA LEU A 4 3.62 31.32 24.28
C LEU A 4 3.62 30.83 22.82
N THR A 5 3.70 29.51 22.60
CA THR A 5 3.55 28.92 21.27
C THR A 5 2.07 29.01 20.89
N ARG A 6 1.75 29.72 19.84
CA ARG A 6 0.39 29.80 19.30
C ARG A 6 0.15 28.62 18.35
N VAL A 7 -0.95 27.90 18.55
CA VAL A 7 -1.39 26.79 17.71
C VAL A 7 -2.67 27.23 16.99
N SER A 8 -2.75 27.02 15.71
CA SER A 8 -3.92 27.30 14.89
C SER A 8 -4.76 26.04 14.69
N ALA A 9 -6.07 26.17 14.70
CA ALA A 9 -6.97 25.10 14.30
C ALA A 9 -6.94 24.91 12.79
N ILE A 10 -7.13 23.66 12.32
CA ILE A 10 -7.30 23.36 10.91
C ILE A 10 -8.60 24.00 10.39
N ASN A 11 -8.52 24.63 9.22
CA ASN A 11 -9.66 25.28 8.59
C ASN A 11 -9.98 24.64 7.24
N TRP A 12 -10.91 23.71 7.22
CA TRP A 12 -11.36 23.02 6.02
C TRP A 12 -12.12 23.89 5.00
N ASN A 13 -12.47 25.14 5.36
CA ASN A 13 -13.04 26.11 4.41
C ASN A 13 -11.96 26.94 3.69
N LYS A 14 -10.69 26.75 4.05
CA LYS A 14 -9.54 27.42 3.42
C LYS A 14 -8.41 26.44 3.23
N ILE A 15 -8.40 25.76 2.10
CA ILE A 15 -7.46 24.69 1.76
C ILE A 15 -6.38 25.26 0.85
N GLU A 16 -5.11 24.92 1.11
CA GLU A 16 -3.97 25.40 0.31
C GLU A 16 -3.71 24.53 -0.90
N ASP A 17 -4.10 23.26 -0.84
CA ASP A 17 -3.94 22.25 -1.88
C ASP A 17 -5.23 21.43 -1.98
N ASP A 18 -6.02 21.67 -3.01
CA ASP A 18 -7.30 20.98 -3.24
C ASP A 18 -7.16 19.47 -3.31
N LYS A 19 -5.96 18.98 -3.66
CA LYS A 19 -5.66 17.52 -3.65
C LYS A 19 -5.73 16.92 -2.25
N ASP A 20 -5.42 17.68 -1.21
CA ASP A 20 -5.52 17.21 0.18
C ASP A 20 -6.97 16.90 0.54
N LEU A 21 -7.92 17.77 0.13
CA LEU A 21 -9.35 17.52 0.35
C LEU A 21 -9.87 16.37 -0.50
N GLU A 22 -9.48 16.31 -1.78
CA GLU A 22 -9.89 15.23 -2.68
C GLU A 22 -9.47 13.86 -2.11
N VAL A 23 -8.21 13.75 -1.69
CA VAL A 23 -7.68 12.50 -1.14
C VAL A 23 -8.27 12.19 0.23
N TRP A 24 -8.43 13.19 1.11
CA TRP A 24 -9.11 13.02 2.38
C TRP A 24 -10.52 12.46 2.20
N ASN A 25 -11.31 13.05 1.30
CA ASN A 25 -12.67 12.58 1.02
C ASN A 25 -12.68 11.16 0.45
N ARG A 26 -11.72 10.84 -0.41
CA ARG A 26 -11.58 9.49 -0.99
C ARG A 26 -11.23 8.45 0.08
N LEU A 27 -10.23 8.71 0.92
CA LEU A 27 -9.82 7.80 1.99
C LEU A 27 -10.95 7.58 3.01
N THR A 28 -11.62 8.65 3.42
CA THR A 28 -12.72 8.55 4.38
C THR A 28 -13.96 7.86 3.82
N SER A 29 -14.27 8.06 2.53
CA SER A 29 -15.36 7.35 1.86
C SER A 29 -15.04 5.87 1.61
N ASN A 30 -13.76 5.54 1.49
CA ASN A 30 -13.26 4.18 1.32
C ASN A 30 -13.13 3.41 2.63
N PHE A 31 -13.41 4.01 3.79
CA PHE A 31 -13.23 3.38 5.10
C PHE A 31 -13.93 2.02 5.20
N TRP A 32 -13.22 1.04 5.72
CA TRP A 32 -13.69 -0.33 5.92
C TRP A 32 -13.02 -0.99 7.14
N LEU A 33 -13.57 -2.10 7.59
CA LEU A 33 -13.00 -2.93 8.65
C LEU A 33 -13.05 -4.42 8.24
N PRO A 34 -12.07 -5.24 8.62
CA PRO A 34 -11.96 -6.64 8.20
C PRO A 34 -13.15 -7.50 8.63
N GLU A 35 -13.85 -7.15 9.71
CA GLU A 35 -15.02 -7.86 10.22
C GLU A 35 -16.22 -7.84 9.26
N LYS A 36 -16.17 -7.02 8.20
CA LYS A 36 -17.21 -6.97 7.16
C LYS A 36 -17.03 -8.03 6.08
N VAL A 37 -15.86 -8.67 6.01
CA VAL A 37 -15.56 -9.71 5.02
C VAL A 37 -15.80 -11.09 5.63
N PRO A 38 -16.64 -11.95 5.03
CA PRO A 38 -16.98 -13.26 5.58
C PRO A 38 -15.88 -14.31 5.30
N LEU A 39 -14.71 -14.16 5.92
CA LEU A 39 -13.53 -14.99 5.71
C LEU A 39 -13.77 -16.49 5.95
N SER A 40 -14.72 -16.86 6.82
CA SER A 40 -15.06 -18.25 7.10
C SER A 40 -15.58 -19.02 5.87
N ASN A 41 -16.05 -18.32 4.84
CA ASN A 41 -16.47 -18.95 3.58
C ASN A 41 -15.27 -19.55 2.82
N ASP A 42 -14.05 -19.12 3.10
CA ASP A 42 -12.84 -19.64 2.48
C ASP A 42 -12.31 -20.93 3.14
N MET A 43 -12.89 -21.37 4.28
CA MET A 43 -12.43 -22.57 4.99
C MET A 43 -12.37 -23.82 4.12
N PRO A 44 -13.36 -24.14 3.26
CA PRO A 44 -13.26 -25.32 2.37
C PRO A 44 -12.11 -25.20 1.36
N ALA A 45 -11.87 -24.01 0.81
CA ALA A 45 -10.76 -23.76 -0.10
C ALA A 45 -9.42 -23.88 0.65
N TRP A 46 -9.31 -23.28 1.85
CA TRP A 46 -8.14 -23.39 2.72
C TRP A 46 -7.77 -24.84 3.02
N GLN A 47 -8.74 -25.67 3.41
CA GLN A 47 -8.54 -27.09 3.70
C GLN A 47 -8.12 -27.92 2.46
N SER A 48 -8.41 -27.43 1.26
CA SER A 48 -8.01 -28.07 0.00
C SER A 48 -6.58 -27.75 -0.44
N LEU A 49 -5.93 -26.77 0.20
CA LEU A 49 -4.53 -26.42 -0.08
C LEU A 49 -3.61 -27.46 0.55
N SER A 50 -2.48 -27.72 -0.10
CA SER A 50 -1.39 -28.50 0.50
C SER A 50 -0.80 -27.76 1.71
N GLU A 51 -0.12 -28.48 2.61
CA GLU A 51 0.59 -27.86 3.74
C GLU A 51 1.58 -26.78 3.29
N GLN A 52 2.26 -27.02 2.17
CA GLN A 52 3.21 -26.09 1.56
C GLN A 52 2.51 -24.78 1.10
N GLU A 53 1.37 -24.91 0.43
CA GLU A 53 0.57 -23.74 0.01
C GLU A 53 0.02 -22.96 1.23
N GLN A 54 -0.45 -23.66 2.27
CA GLN A 54 -0.90 -23.03 3.51
C GLN A 54 0.24 -22.26 4.20
N GLN A 55 1.42 -22.87 4.31
CA GLN A 55 2.60 -22.20 4.87
C GLN A 55 3.01 -20.98 4.05
N LEU A 56 2.96 -21.06 2.71
CA LEU A 56 3.25 -19.93 1.84
C LEU A 56 2.29 -18.77 2.11
N VAL A 57 0.98 -19.02 2.17
CA VAL A 57 -0.02 -17.98 2.45
C VAL A 57 0.26 -17.30 3.79
N ILE A 58 0.54 -18.08 4.84
CA ILE A 58 0.80 -17.52 6.17
C ILE A 58 2.07 -16.68 6.15
N ARG A 59 3.17 -17.15 5.54
CA ARG A 59 4.44 -16.41 5.42
C ARG A 59 4.28 -15.12 4.62
N VAL A 60 3.56 -15.16 3.50
CA VAL A 60 3.29 -13.97 2.68
C VAL A 60 2.54 -12.92 3.50
N PHE A 61 1.48 -13.30 4.17
CA PHE A 61 0.69 -12.35 4.96
C PHE A 61 1.43 -11.85 6.21
N THR A 62 2.29 -12.67 6.80
CA THR A 62 3.16 -12.20 7.90
C THR A 62 4.18 -11.17 7.39
N GLY A 63 4.74 -11.37 6.20
CA GLY A 63 5.62 -10.39 5.57
C GLY A 63 4.92 -9.07 5.25
N LEU A 64 3.69 -9.12 4.74
CA LEU A 64 2.85 -7.93 4.54
C LEU A 64 2.56 -7.22 5.87
N THR A 65 2.18 -7.97 6.92
CA THR A 65 1.93 -7.41 8.25
C THR A 65 3.14 -6.62 8.78
N LEU A 66 4.37 -7.10 8.53
CA LEU A 66 5.58 -6.37 8.94
C LEU A 66 5.68 -5.01 8.23
N LEU A 67 5.41 -4.97 6.92
CA LEU A 67 5.51 -3.74 6.14
C LEU A 67 4.43 -2.72 6.54
N ASP A 68 3.17 -3.15 6.70
CA ASP A 68 2.09 -2.29 7.22
C ASP A 68 2.42 -1.77 8.63
N THR A 69 3.02 -2.60 9.48
CA THR A 69 3.44 -2.18 10.82
C THR A 69 4.51 -1.07 10.74
N ILE A 70 5.46 -1.18 9.82
CA ILE A 70 6.48 -0.15 9.59
C ILE A 70 5.83 1.14 9.09
N GLN A 71 4.93 1.03 8.13
CA GLN A 71 4.25 2.19 7.55
C GLN A 71 3.37 2.89 8.58
N ASN A 72 2.59 2.14 9.37
CA ASN A 72 1.78 2.68 10.45
C ASN A 72 2.62 3.40 11.52
N THR A 73 3.66 2.70 12.03
CA THR A 73 4.33 3.17 13.28
C THR A 73 5.49 4.11 13.04
N VAL A 74 6.09 4.11 11.85
CA VAL A 74 7.27 4.91 11.51
C VAL A 74 7.07 5.73 10.24
N GLY A 75 6.61 5.13 9.14
CA GLY A 75 6.57 5.75 7.83
C GLY A 75 5.60 6.93 7.75
N ALA A 76 4.31 6.68 7.90
CA ALA A 76 3.30 7.73 7.86
C ALA A 76 3.52 8.82 8.94
N PRO A 77 3.92 8.50 10.20
CA PRO A 77 4.33 9.51 11.16
C PRO A 77 5.54 10.36 10.72
N ALA A 78 6.55 9.76 10.07
CA ALA A 78 7.69 10.50 9.56
C ALA A 78 7.33 11.45 8.41
N LEU A 79 6.44 11.01 7.51
CA LEU A 79 5.91 11.85 6.44
C LEU A 79 4.99 12.96 6.97
N MET A 80 4.17 12.66 7.97
CA MET A 80 3.30 13.63 8.64
C MET A 80 4.13 14.74 9.30
N ALA A 81 5.27 14.41 9.91
CA ALA A 81 6.17 15.40 10.51
C ALA A 81 6.79 16.36 9.47
N ASP A 82 6.87 15.95 8.20
CA ASP A 82 7.37 16.75 7.08
C ASP A 82 6.25 17.45 6.28
N SER A 83 5.00 17.34 6.71
CA SER A 83 3.85 17.95 6.05
C SER A 83 3.92 19.48 6.08
N LEU A 84 3.54 20.12 4.97
CA LEU A 84 3.59 21.58 4.83
C LEU A 84 2.28 22.25 5.26
N THR A 85 1.18 21.50 5.32
CA THR A 85 -0.14 22.00 5.68
C THR A 85 -0.82 21.09 6.69
N PRO A 86 -1.71 21.60 7.55
CA PRO A 86 -2.48 20.77 8.47
C PRO A 86 -3.45 19.81 7.73
N HIS A 87 -3.80 20.10 6.49
CA HIS A 87 -4.62 19.21 5.66
C HIS A 87 -3.81 18.00 5.17
N GLU A 88 -2.53 18.20 4.78
CA GLU A 88 -1.60 17.11 4.49
C GLU A 88 -1.37 16.24 5.73
N GLU A 89 -1.18 16.83 6.92
CA GLU A 89 -1.08 16.08 8.18
C GLU A 89 -2.32 15.21 8.43
N ALA A 90 -3.52 15.74 8.18
CA ALA A 90 -4.75 14.99 8.34
C ALA A 90 -4.83 13.78 7.39
N VAL A 91 -4.42 13.93 6.12
CA VAL A 91 -4.34 12.81 5.17
C VAL A 91 -3.34 11.76 5.65
N MET A 92 -2.14 12.16 6.07
CA MET A 92 -1.12 11.23 6.58
C MET A 92 -1.58 10.51 7.86
N SER A 93 -2.35 11.18 8.72
CA SER A 93 -2.97 10.57 9.91
C SER A 93 -3.98 9.47 9.53
N ASN A 94 -4.76 9.68 8.47
CA ASN A 94 -5.67 8.65 7.95
C ASN A 94 -4.90 7.46 7.35
N ILE A 95 -3.85 7.71 6.56
CA ILE A 95 -2.97 6.66 6.04
C ILE A 95 -2.42 5.83 7.21
N SER A 96 -1.80 6.46 8.20
CA SER A 96 -1.28 5.75 9.38
C SER A 96 -2.33 4.87 10.06
N PHE A 97 -3.57 5.36 10.21
CA PHE A 97 -4.65 4.59 10.79
C PHE A 97 -5.04 3.38 9.92
N MET A 98 -5.13 3.55 8.59
CA MET A 98 -5.51 2.46 7.69
C MET A 98 -4.45 1.37 7.63
N GLU A 99 -3.16 1.70 7.73
CA GLU A 99 -2.08 0.71 7.84
C GLU A 99 -2.26 -0.20 9.07
N ALA A 100 -2.76 0.34 10.19
CA ALA A 100 -3.09 -0.49 11.35
C ALA A 100 -4.31 -1.42 11.07
N VAL A 101 -5.28 -0.96 10.27
CA VAL A 101 -6.41 -1.78 9.81
C VAL A 101 -5.92 -2.89 8.86
N HIS A 102 -4.97 -2.58 7.96
CA HIS A 102 -4.35 -3.55 7.06
C HIS A 102 -3.63 -4.65 7.86
N ALA A 103 -2.74 -4.29 8.77
CA ALA A 103 -2.05 -5.25 9.65
C ALA A 103 -3.02 -6.13 10.45
N ARG A 104 -4.12 -5.56 10.98
CA ARG A 104 -5.17 -6.30 11.68
C ARG A 104 -5.92 -7.26 10.74
N SER A 105 -6.03 -6.93 9.47
CA SER A 105 -6.75 -7.75 8.49
C SER A 105 -6.10 -9.12 8.30
N TYR A 106 -4.77 -9.18 8.26
CA TYR A 106 -4.05 -10.46 8.21
C TYR A 106 -4.27 -11.28 9.48
N SER A 107 -4.31 -10.64 10.66
CA SER A 107 -4.66 -11.32 11.91
C SER A 107 -6.08 -11.89 11.88
N SER A 108 -7.02 -11.24 11.19
CA SER A 108 -8.38 -11.74 11.00
C SER A 108 -8.40 -12.97 10.08
N ILE A 109 -7.59 -12.99 9.00
CA ILE A 109 -7.40 -14.17 8.16
C ILE A 109 -6.81 -15.31 8.99
N PHE A 110 -5.74 -15.07 9.73
CA PHE A 110 -5.06 -16.06 10.55
C PHE A 110 -5.99 -16.68 11.58
N SER A 111 -6.71 -15.88 12.35
CA SER A 111 -7.62 -16.37 13.39
C SER A 111 -8.82 -17.14 12.82
N THR A 112 -9.16 -16.93 11.54
CA THR A 112 -10.28 -17.63 10.89
C THR A 112 -9.84 -18.93 10.23
N LEU A 113 -8.69 -18.96 9.56
CA LEU A 113 -8.29 -20.06 8.68
C LEU A 113 -7.15 -20.92 9.25
N CYS A 114 -6.28 -20.38 10.09
CA CYS A 114 -5.00 -20.98 10.42
C CYS A 114 -4.97 -21.51 11.86
N GLN A 115 -4.06 -22.47 12.12
CA GLN A 115 -3.76 -22.91 13.47
C GLN A 115 -2.73 -21.96 14.11
N THR A 116 -2.91 -21.62 15.39
CA THR A 116 -2.02 -20.69 16.10
C THR A 116 -0.54 -21.07 15.99
N LYS A 117 -0.21 -22.37 16.10
CA LYS A 117 1.18 -22.84 15.99
C LYS A 117 1.84 -22.51 14.66
N ASP A 118 1.07 -22.52 13.55
CA ASP A 118 1.57 -22.25 12.20
C ASP A 118 1.77 -20.75 11.99
N VAL A 119 0.89 -19.95 12.61
CA VAL A 119 1.01 -18.49 12.65
C VAL A 119 2.25 -18.08 13.46
N ASP A 120 2.43 -18.62 14.66
CA ASP A 120 3.61 -18.34 15.51
C ASP A 120 4.91 -18.68 14.78
N ALA A 121 4.97 -19.85 14.13
CA ALA A 121 6.13 -20.26 13.33
C ALA A 121 6.40 -19.31 12.14
N ALA A 122 5.38 -18.70 11.53
CA ALA A 122 5.55 -17.74 10.45
C ALA A 122 6.04 -16.38 10.95
N TYR A 123 5.63 -15.94 12.13
CA TYR A 123 6.21 -14.75 12.77
C TYR A 123 7.69 -14.97 13.11
N ASP A 124 8.05 -16.12 13.71
CA ASP A 124 9.46 -16.49 13.94
C ASP A 124 10.26 -16.52 12.62
N TRP A 125 9.68 -17.08 11.57
CA TRP A 125 10.28 -17.09 10.23
C TRP A 125 10.49 -15.66 9.69
N SER A 126 9.53 -14.77 9.86
CA SER A 126 9.62 -13.40 9.37
C SER A 126 10.76 -12.61 10.02
N GLU A 127 11.03 -12.86 11.30
CA GLU A 127 12.15 -12.26 12.03
C GLU A 127 13.52 -12.81 11.57
N GLN A 128 13.55 -14.01 11.01
CA GLN A 128 14.77 -14.71 10.58
C GLN A 128 15.03 -14.62 9.07
N ASN A 129 14.02 -14.23 8.27
CA ASN A 129 14.18 -14.14 6.82
C ASN A 129 15.01 -12.91 6.44
N GLU A 130 16.25 -13.15 5.99
CA GLU A 130 17.23 -12.09 5.71
C GLU A 130 16.74 -11.09 4.66
N ALA A 131 16.08 -11.56 3.59
CA ALA A 131 15.60 -10.68 2.53
C ALA A 131 14.44 -9.80 3.00
N LEU A 132 13.50 -10.35 3.80
CA LEU A 132 12.41 -9.59 4.41
C LEU A 132 12.95 -8.54 5.39
N GLN A 133 13.88 -8.91 6.27
CA GLN A 133 14.48 -8.00 7.24
C GLN A 133 15.35 -6.93 6.56
N ARG A 134 16.01 -7.28 5.43
CA ARG A 134 16.80 -6.33 4.65
C ARG A 134 15.92 -5.22 4.06
N LYS A 135 14.81 -5.56 3.36
CA LYS A 135 13.90 -4.54 2.82
C LYS A 135 13.29 -3.66 3.91
N ALA A 136 12.88 -4.26 5.03
CA ALA A 136 12.40 -3.53 6.19
C ALA A 136 13.45 -2.54 6.72
N SER A 137 14.70 -2.97 6.83
CA SER A 137 15.81 -2.14 7.31
C SER A 137 16.15 -0.98 6.36
N ILE A 138 16.10 -1.22 5.04
CA ILE A 138 16.32 -0.19 4.02
C ILE A 138 15.25 0.90 4.16
N ILE A 139 13.97 0.52 4.19
CA ILE A 139 12.85 1.46 4.31
C ILE A 139 12.91 2.23 5.63
N LEU A 140 13.13 1.55 6.76
CA LEU A 140 13.29 2.20 8.07
C LEU A 140 14.48 3.17 8.09
N GLY A 141 15.58 2.85 7.41
CA GLY A 141 16.74 3.72 7.26
C GLY A 141 16.35 5.05 6.60
N HIS A 142 15.61 4.99 5.51
CA HIS A 142 15.15 6.17 4.78
C HIS A 142 14.09 6.98 5.55
N TYR A 143 13.20 6.35 6.31
CA TYR A 143 12.25 7.09 7.17
C TYR A 143 12.93 7.87 8.30
N ARG A 144 14.16 7.51 8.67
CA ARG A 144 15.01 8.24 9.63
C ARG A 144 15.91 9.27 8.99
N ASP A 145 15.94 9.37 7.66
CA ASP A 145 16.69 10.41 6.95
C ASP A 145 16.13 11.80 7.29
N SER A 146 16.96 12.81 7.22
CA SER A 146 16.57 14.21 7.38
C SER A 146 15.97 14.81 6.10
N ASP A 147 16.08 14.13 4.96
CA ASP A 147 15.60 14.58 3.65
C ASP A 147 14.16 14.15 3.40
N PRO A 148 13.18 15.10 3.43
CA PRO A 148 11.77 14.77 3.23
C PRO A 148 11.45 14.16 1.85
N LEU A 149 12.26 14.49 0.82
CA LEU A 149 12.04 13.98 -0.52
C LEU A 149 12.49 12.52 -0.64
N LYS A 150 13.60 12.15 -0.01
CA LYS A 150 14.06 10.75 0.06
C LYS A 150 13.11 9.87 0.86
N LYS A 151 12.51 10.38 1.95
CA LYS A 151 11.45 9.68 2.69
C LYS A 151 10.25 9.38 1.78
N LYS A 152 9.79 10.38 1.00
CA LYS A 152 8.65 10.21 0.09
C LYS A 152 8.96 9.19 -1.01
N ILE A 153 10.19 9.19 -1.57
CA ILE A 153 10.61 8.17 -2.56
C ILE A 153 10.53 6.77 -1.95
N ALA A 154 11.11 6.57 -0.77
CA ALA A 154 11.09 5.27 -0.08
C ALA A 154 9.66 4.81 0.23
N SER A 155 8.80 5.73 0.65
CA SER A 155 7.39 5.43 0.92
C SER A 155 6.62 5.05 -0.34
N VAL A 156 6.82 5.75 -1.46
CA VAL A 156 6.19 5.35 -2.74
C VAL A 156 6.64 3.96 -3.17
N PHE A 157 7.90 3.58 -2.95
CA PHE A 157 8.35 2.21 -3.23
C PHE A 157 7.75 1.18 -2.27
N LEU A 158 7.52 1.52 -1.01
CA LEU A 158 6.79 0.64 -0.10
C LEU A 158 5.36 0.41 -0.58
N GLU A 159 4.59 1.49 -0.78
CA GLU A 159 3.17 1.49 -1.12
C GLU A 159 2.86 0.92 -2.51
N SER A 160 3.72 1.20 -3.49
CA SER A 160 3.45 0.90 -4.90
C SER A 160 4.24 -0.28 -5.45
N PHE A 161 5.19 -0.84 -4.67
CA PHE A 161 6.08 -1.90 -5.15
C PHE A 161 6.29 -3.03 -4.13
N LEU A 162 6.73 -2.75 -2.90
CA LEU A 162 7.17 -3.80 -1.98
C LEU A 162 6.05 -4.69 -1.43
N PHE A 163 4.81 -4.20 -1.37
CA PHE A 163 3.65 -5.02 -1.02
C PHE A 163 3.29 -6.04 -2.11
N TYR A 164 3.67 -5.77 -3.36
CA TYR A 164 3.07 -6.47 -4.51
C TYR A 164 3.59 -7.90 -4.69
N SER A 165 4.77 -8.27 -4.21
CA SER A 165 5.16 -9.68 -4.14
C SER A 165 4.19 -10.52 -3.31
N GLY A 166 3.62 -9.91 -2.26
CA GLY A 166 2.62 -10.54 -1.41
C GLY A 166 1.22 -10.50 -2.00
N PHE A 167 0.82 -9.38 -2.63
CA PHE A 167 -0.50 -9.23 -3.23
C PHE A 167 -0.75 -10.13 -4.44
N TRP A 168 0.30 -10.58 -5.11
CA TRP A 168 0.19 -11.54 -6.20
C TRP A 168 -0.54 -12.83 -5.78
N LEU A 169 -0.23 -13.38 -4.62
CA LEU A 169 -0.69 -14.69 -4.17
C LEU A 169 -2.23 -14.78 -4.00
N PRO A 170 -2.90 -13.87 -3.26
CA PRO A 170 -4.36 -13.90 -3.17
C PRO A 170 -5.05 -13.68 -4.53
N MET A 171 -4.45 -12.90 -5.44
CA MET A 171 -4.98 -12.74 -6.80
C MET A 171 -4.80 -14.00 -7.62
N TYR A 172 -3.71 -14.72 -7.45
CA TYR A 172 -3.48 -16.03 -8.05
C TYR A 172 -4.56 -17.04 -7.63
N TYR A 173 -4.85 -17.17 -6.34
CA TYR A 173 -5.90 -18.07 -5.87
C TYR A 173 -7.28 -17.62 -6.31
N SER A 174 -7.60 -16.34 -6.24
CA SER A 174 -8.88 -15.79 -6.65
C SER A 174 -9.17 -16.03 -8.14
N SER A 175 -8.16 -15.88 -9.00
CA SER A 175 -8.28 -16.17 -10.44
C SER A 175 -8.64 -17.64 -10.74
N ARG A 176 -8.50 -18.51 -9.75
CA ARG A 176 -8.82 -19.94 -9.79
C ARG A 176 -10.03 -20.33 -8.92
N GLY A 177 -10.79 -19.34 -8.45
CA GLY A 177 -11.98 -19.53 -7.61
C GLY A 177 -11.68 -20.05 -6.19
N LYS A 178 -10.43 -19.86 -5.70
CA LYS A 178 -10.01 -20.23 -4.34
C LYS A 178 -9.75 -18.97 -3.49
N LEU A 179 -10.00 -19.05 -2.18
CA LEU A 179 -9.74 -17.98 -1.20
C LEU A 179 -10.31 -16.61 -1.64
N THR A 180 -11.52 -16.62 -2.21
CA THR A 180 -12.11 -15.44 -2.84
C THR A 180 -12.44 -14.35 -1.85
N ASN A 181 -12.88 -14.68 -0.62
CA ASN A 181 -13.15 -13.70 0.42
C ASN A 181 -11.85 -13.13 0.98
N THR A 182 -10.80 -13.95 1.12
CA THR A 182 -9.45 -13.48 1.45
C THR A 182 -8.96 -12.49 0.38
N ALA A 183 -9.12 -12.83 -0.90
CA ALA A 183 -8.76 -11.93 -1.99
C ALA A 183 -9.59 -10.63 -1.99
N ASP A 184 -10.89 -10.68 -1.64
CA ASP A 184 -11.72 -9.48 -1.50
C ASP A 184 -11.18 -8.55 -0.40
N LEU A 185 -10.75 -9.12 0.74
CA LEU A 185 -10.11 -8.36 1.80
C LEU A 185 -8.82 -7.69 1.32
N ILE A 186 -7.97 -8.45 0.62
CA ILE A 186 -6.71 -7.90 0.08
C ILE A 186 -6.97 -6.84 -1.01
N ARG A 187 -8.03 -6.94 -1.81
CA ARG A 187 -8.41 -5.88 -2.76
C ARG A 187 -8.75 -4.56 -2.07
N LEU A 188 -9.35 -4.61 -0.87
CA LEU A 188 -9.60 -3.40 -0.09
C LEU A 188 -8.27 -2.75 0.33
N ILE A 189 -7.29 -3.55 0.74
CA ILE A 189 -5.93 -3.07 1.03
C ILE A 189 -5.31 -2.48 -0.24
N ILE A 190 -5.23 -3.22 -1.34
CA ILE A 190 -4.65 -2.75 -2.61
C ILE A 190 -5.27 -1.43 -3.08
N ARG A 191 -6.57 -1.25 -2.89
CA ARG A 191 -7.26 -0.01 -3.22
C ARG A 191 -6.75 1.17 -2.39
N ASP A 192 -6.52 0.96 -1.12
CA ASP A 192 -6.00 1.99 -0.23
C ASP A 192 -4.53 2.29 -0.56
N GLU A 193 -3.68 1.27 -0.78
CA GLU A 193 -2.28 1.43 -1.20
C GLU A 193 -2.12 2.20 -2.51
N ALA A 194 -3.05 1.98 -3.45
CA ALA A 194 -3.06 2.75 -4.70
C ALA A 194 -3.29 4.25 -4.45
N VAL A 195 -4.11 4.62 -3.47
CA VAL A 195 -4.33 6.02 -3.07
C VAL A 195 -3.14 6.56 -2.30
N HIS A 196 -2.57 5.77 -1.37
CA HIS A 196 -1.41 6.15 -0.58
C HIS A 196 -0.21 6.46 -1.48
N GLY A 197 0.19 5.51 -2.33
CA GLY A 197 1.31 5.68 -3.26
C GLY A 197 1.12 6.83 -4.24
N TYR A 198 -0.09 7.01 -4.77
CA TYR A 198 -0.44 8.14 -5.62
C TYR A 198 -0.29 9.48 -4.89
N TYR A 199 -0.85 9.61 -3.69
CA TYR A 199 -0.82 10.87 -2.95
C TYR A 199 0.58 11.26 -2.51
N ILE A 200 1.35 10.32 -1.95
CA ILE A 200 2.73 10.57 -1.54
C ILE A 200 3.59 10.93 -2.77
N GLY A 201 3.38 10.25 -3.90
CA GLY A 201 4.01 10.56 -5.18
C GLY A 201 3.65 11.96 -5.70
N TYR A 202 2.39 12.35 -5.60
CA TYR A 202 1.94 13.71 -5.95
C TYR A 202 2.66 14.77 -5.09
N LYS A 203 2.72 14.57 -3.78
CA LYS A 203 3.43 15.49 -2.87
C LYS A 203 4.93 15.53 -3.16
N TYR A 204 5.52 14.38 -3.52
CA TYR A 204 6.91 14.33 -3.98
C TYR A 204 7.11 15.18 -5.25
N GLN A 205 6.31 14.95 -6.30
CA GLN A 205 6.44 15.67 -7.58
C GLN A 205 6.25 17.18 -7.41
N LYS A 206 5.27 17.59 -6.58
CA LYS A 206 5.02 19.01 -6.27
C LYS A 206 6.23 19.65 -5.59
N ALA A 207 6.86 18.96 -4.65
CA ALA A 207 8.06 19.44 -3.96
C ALA A 207 9.29 19.39 -4.89
N LEU A 208 9.44 18.36 -5.73
CA LEU A 208 10.50 18.21 -6.71
C LEU A 208 10.54 19.38 -7.70
N ALA A 209 9.37 19.84 -8.17
CA ALA A 209 9.24 20.95 -9.12
C ALA A 209 9.80 22.28 -8.57
N GLN A 210 10.00 22.40 -7.26
CA GLN A 210 10.58 23.58 -6.61
C GLN A 210 12.10 23.45 -6.40
N GLN A 211 12.71 22.31 -6.78
CA GLN A 211 14.15 22.05 -6.60
C GLN A 211 14.95 22.55 -7.80
N SER A 212 16.24 22.80 -7.59
CA SER A 212 17.17 23.09 -8.70
C SER A 212 17.29 21.88 -9.64
N PRO A 213 17.67 22.10 -10.93
CA PRO A 213 17.87 20.99 -11.87
C PRO A 213 18.89 19.96 -11.39
N GLU A 214 19.95 20.40 -10.69
CA GLU A 214 20.97 19.51 -10.13
C GLU A 214 20.37 18.62 -9.03
N ARG A 215 19.52 19.21 -8.17
CA ARG A 215 18.84 18.48 -7.12
C ARG A 215 17.80 17.51 -7.67
N GLN A 216 17.08 17.89 -8.70
CA GLN A 216 16.14 17.00 -9.40
C GLN A 216 16.87 15.79 -9.97
N THR A 217 18.02 15.99 -10.60
CA THR A 217 18.87 14.90 -11.12
C THR A 217 19.39 13.99 -10.00
N GLU A 218 19.85 14.57 -8.90
CA GLU A 218 20.31 13.80 -7.72
C GLU A 218 19.19 12.90 -7.19
N LEU A 219 17.98 13.44 -7.03
CA LEU A 219 16.83 12.68 -6.51
C LEU A 219 16.35 11.60 -7.48
N GLN A 220 16.42 11.86 -8.79
CA GLN A 220 16.13 10.84 -9.80
C GLN A 220 17.13 9.68 -9.73
N ASN A 221 18.42 9.97 -9.65
CA ASN A 221 19.44 8.92 -9.51
C ASN A 221 19.25 8.15 -8.22
N PHE A 222 19.00 8.84 -7.11
CA PHE A 222 18.69 8.21 -5.82
C PHE A 222 17.48 7.26 -5.93
N ALA A 223 16.40 7.69 -6.60
CA ALA A 223 15.22 6.86 -6.78
C ALA A 223 15.51 5.60 -7.61
N LEU A 224 16.28 5.73 -8.70
CA LEU A 224 16.66 4.59 -9.54
C LEU A 224 17.59 3.62 -8.79
N ASP A 225 18.58 4.12 -8.08
CA ASP A 225 19.51 3.30 -7.30
C ASP A 225 18.78 2.55 -6.18
N LEU A 226 17.90 3.24 -5.45
CA LEU A 226 17.08 2.63 -4.39
C LEU A 226 16.12 1.58 -4.95
N LEU A 227 15.46 1.87 -6.10
CA LEU A 227 14.57 0.90 -6.72
C LEU A 227 15.33 -0.38 -7.11
N MET A 228 16.53 -0.24 -7.70
CA MET A 228 17.30 -1.42 -8.11
C MET A 228 17.77 -2.25 -6.91
N ASP A 229 18.21 -1.61 -5.82
CA ASP A 229 18.58 -2.32 -4.59
C ASP A 229 17.39 -3.06 -3.97
N LEU A 230 16.22 -2.41 -3.93
CA LEU A 230 14.98 -3.03 -3.46
C LEU A 230 14.48 -4.13 -4.41
N TYR A 231 14.60 -3.94 -5.73
CA TYR A 231 14.17 -4.92 -6.72
C TYR A 231 14.98 -6.21 -6.64
N ASP A 232 16.30 -6.10 -6.57
CA ASP A 232 17.19 -7.28 -6.42
C ASP A 232 16.90 -8.02 -5.11
N ASN A 233 16.65 -7.29 -4.03
CA ASN A 233 16.25 -7.89 -2.75
C ASN A 233 14.87 -8.55 -2.83
N GLU A 234 13.91 -7.93 -3.55
CA GLU A 234 12.56 -8.45 -3.68
C GLU A 234 12.52 -9.73 -4.55
N LEU A 235 13.39 -9.83 -5.55
CA LEU A 235 13.59 -11.08 -6.29
C LEU A 235 14.10 -12.19 -5.36
N ALA A 236 15.12 -11.92 -4.55
CA ALA A 236 15.64 -12.89 -3.58
C ALA A 236 14.57 -13.29 -2.54
N TYR A 237 13.78 -12.34 -2.04
CA TYR A 237 12.66 -12.60 -1.13
C TYR A 237 11.59 -13.48 -1.78
N SER A 238 11.18 -13.16 -3.01
CA SER A 238 10.18 -13.90 -3.76
C SER A 238 10.64 -15.33 -4.06
N GLU A 239 11.92 -15.51 -4.33
CA GLU A 239 12.52 -16.84 -4.53
C GLU A 239 12.35 -17.72 -3.28
N THR A 240 12.56 -17.18 -2.07
CA THR A 240 12.36 -17.92 -0.81
C THR A 240 10.91 -18.36 -0.58
N LEU A 241 9.96 -17.67 -1.19
CA LEU A 241 8.52 -17.93 -1.05
C LEU A 241 7.98 -18.86 -2.15
N TYR A 242 8.29 -18.57 -3.40
CA TYR A 242 7.56 -19.09 -4.57
C TYR A 242 8.28 -20.17 -5.36
N ARG A 243 9.61 -20.34 -5.20
CA ARG A 243 10.42 -21.29 -5.99
C ARG A 243 9.91 -22.73 -5.91
N GLU A 244 9.57 -23.21 -4.72
CA GLU A 244 9.13 -24.58 -4.52
C GLU A 244 7.82 -24.93 -5.24
N LEU A 245 7.01 -23.90 -5.57
CA LEU A 245 5.76 -24.04 -6.33
C LEU A 245 5.92 -23.66 -7.81
N GLY A 246 7.11 -23.19 -8.21
CA GLY A 246 7.41 -22.83 -9.60
C GLY A 246 6.68 -21.57 -10.08
N TRP A 247 6.42 -20.60 -9.16
CA TRP A 247 5.66 -19.39 -9.48
C TRP A 247 6.53 -18.13 -9.53
N GLU A 248 7.84 -18.26 -9.35
CA GLU A 248 8.77 -17.14 -9.28
C GLU A 248 8.78 -16.26 -10.54
N ASP A 249 8.64 -16.85 -11.73
CA ASP A 249 8.65 -16.08 -12.99
C ASP A 249 7.41 -15.21 -13.13
N GLU A 250 6.21 -15.70 -12.75
CA GLU A 250 4.98 -14.90 -12.76
C GLU A 250 5.06 -13.78 -11.73
N VAL A 251 5.61 -14.04 -10.53
CA VAL A 251 5.80 -13.01 -9.49
C VAL A 251 6.81 -11.97 -9.96
N LYS A 252 7.89 -12.37 -10.63
CA LYS A 252 8.90 -11.46 -11.19
C LYS A 252 8.30 -10.50 -12.22
N ALA A 253 7.46 -11.00 -13.13
CA ALA A 253 6.76 -10.14 -14.10
C ALA A 253 5.85 -9.13 -13.39
N PHE A 254 5.14 -9.57 -12.36
CA PHE A 254 4.26 -8.71 -11.55
C PHE A 254 5.06 -7.65 -10.76
N LEU A 255 6.23 -7.99 -10.25
CA LEU A 255 7.15 -7.06 -9.59
C LEU A 255 7.67 -6.01 -10.56
N SER A 256 8.11 -6.40 -11.76
CA SER A 256 8.58 -5.46 -12.79
C SER A 256 7.50 -4.47 -13.21
N TYR A 257 6.26 -4.95 -13.34
CA TYR A 257 5.09 -4.13 -13.64
C TYR A 257 4.82 -3.07 -12.54
N ASN A 258 4.86 -3.48 -11.28
CA ASN A 258 4.58 -2.57 -10.17
C ASN A 258 5.77 -1.64 -9.85
N ALA A 259 7.01 -2.06 -10.11
CA ALA A 259 8.17 -1.17 -10.05
C ALA A 259 8.06 -0.02 -11.07
N ASN A 260 7.60 -0.30 -12.30
CA ASN A 260 7.30 0.73 -13.28
C ASN A 260 6.20 1.70 -12.78
N LYS A 261 5.14 1.18 -12.16
CA LYS A 261 4.08 2.02 -11.58
C LYS A 261 4.60 2.91 -10.45
N ALA A 262 5.45 2.38 -9.59
CA ALA A 262 6.05 3.16 -8.52
C ALA A 262 6.91 4.32 -9.08
N LEU A 263 7.70 4.08 -10.14
CA LEU A 263 8.41 5.15 -10.83
C LEU A 263 7.46 6.19 -11.43
N MET A 264 6.35 5.75 -12.04
CA MET A 264 5.35 6.68 -12.60
C MET A 264 4.68 7.52 -11.51
N ASN A 265 4.42 6.97 -10.32
CA ASN A 265 3.92 7.74 -9.18
C ASN A 265 4.93 8.82 -8.72
N LEU A 266 6.22 8.58 -8.90
CA LEU A 266 7.27 9.59 -8.67
C LEU A 266 7.46 10.59 -9.85
N GLY A 267 6.72 10.40 -10.95
CA GLY A 267 6.86 11.24 -12.15
C GLY A 267 8.01 10.82 -13.08
N TYR A 268 8.57 9.62 -12.89
CA TYR A 268 9.66 9.08 -13.71
C TYR A 268 9.14 8.11 -14.79
N GLN A 269 9.96 7.86 -15.80
CA GLN A 269 9.65 6.90 -16.86
C GLN A 269 9.79 5.47 -16.35
N ALA A 270 9.03 4.55 -16.96
CA ALA A 270 9.18 3.12 -16.75
C ALA A 270 10.61 2.65 -17.06
N LEU A 271 11.16 1.80 -16.21
CA LEU A 271 12.52 1.24 -16.35
C LEU A 271 12.51 -0.13 -17.00
N PHE A 272 11.55 -0.99 -16.61
CA PHE A 272 11.46 -2.35 -17.12
C PHE A 272 10.69 -2.40 -18.43
N PRO A 273 11.23 -3.06 -19.47
CA PRO A 273 10.54 -3.20 -20.77
C PRO A 273 9.26 -4.03 -20.61
N THR A 274 8.34 -3.87 -21.57
CA THR A 274 7.00 -4.51 -21.54
C THR A 274 7.10 -6.03 -21.40
N GLU A 275 8.08 -6.65 -22.05
CA GLU A 275 8.28 -8.10 -22.01
C GLU A 275 8.66 -8.63 -20.61
N MET A 276 9.30 -7.80 -19.79
CA MET A 276 9.62 -8.15 -18.39
C MET A 276 8.45 -7.87 -17.44
N ALA A 277 7.53 -7.01 -17.85
CA ALA A 277 6.38 -6.57 -17.09
C ALA A 277 5.06 -7.16 -17.64
N ASP A 278 5.14 -8.25 -18.41
CA ASP A 278 3.98 -8.93 -19.01
C ASP A 278 3.29 -9.82 -17.97
N VAL A 279 2.36 -9.20 -17.26
CA VAL A 279 1.60 -9.86 -16.19
C VAL A 279 0.50 -10.74 -16.77
N ASN A 280 0.36 -11.95 -16.24
CA ASN A 280 -0.73 -12.86 -16.57
C ASN A 280 -2.10 -12.13 -16.51
N PRO A 281 -2.87 -12.07 -17.62
CA PRO A 281 -4.15 -11.35 -17.68
C PRO A 281 -5.15 -11.79 -16.62
N ALA A 282 -5.12 -13.07 -16.18
CA ALA A 282 -5.99 -13.57 -15.13
C ALA A 282 -5.68 -12.92 -13.76
N ILE A 283 -4.41 -12.60 -13.49
CA ILE A 283 -3.99 -11.87 -12.27
C ILE A 283 -4.47 -10.42 -12.36
N LEU A 284 -4.29 -9.75 -13.50
CA LEU A 284 -4.78 -8.38 -13.70
C LEU A 284 -6.31 -8.30 -13.56
N ALA A 285 -7.04 -9.26 -14.13
CA ALA A 285 -8.49 -9.34 -13.97
C ALA A 285 -8.90 -9.60 -12.50
N ALA A 286 -8.12 -10.39 -11.76
CA ALA A 286 -8.38 -10.63 -10.34
C ALA A 286 -8.13 -9.42 -9.46
N LEU A 287 -7.26 -8.48 -9.86
CA LEU A 287 -7.07 -7.20 -9.16
C LEU A 287 -8.31 -6.30 -9.28
N SER A 288 -9.05 -6.37 -10.38
CA SER A 288 -10.20 -5.51 -10.67
C SER A 288 -11.38 -6.34 -11.21
N PRO A 289 -12.07 -7.12 -10.34
CA PRO A 289 -13.14 -8.02 -10.76
C PRO A 289 -14.37 -7.31 -11.34
N ASN A 290 -14.54 -6.01 -11.09
CA ASN A 290 -15.66 -5.19 -11.58
C ASN A 290 -15.17 -4.17 -12.61
N ALA A 291 -14.49 -4.63 -13.67
CA ALA A 291 -13.95 -3.75 -14.71
C ALA A 291 -15.02 -2.86 -15.40
N ASP A 292 -16.30 -3.26 -15.36
CA ASP A 292 -17.43 -2.46 -15.87
C ASP A 292 -17.83 -1.31 -14.94
N GLU A 293 -17.47 -1.37 -13.65
CA GLU A 293 -17.68 -0.29 -12.67
C GLU A 293 -16.40 0.52 -12.41
N ASN A 294 -15.26 0.01 -12.85
CA ASN A 294 -13.96 0.65 -12.69
C ASN A 294 -13.59 1.46 -13.94
N HIS A 295 -14.20 2.60 -14.10
CA HIS A 295 -13.51 3.65 -14.80
C HIS A 295 -12.24 3.97 -14.01
N ASP A 296 -11.14 3.39 -14.51
CA ASP A 296 -9.79 3.78 -14.21
C ASP A 296 -9.40 3.72 -12.71
N PHE A 297 -8.85 2.59 -12.29
CA PHE A 297 -8.20 2.43 -10.98
C PHE A 297 -7.17 3.55 -10.72
N PHE A 298 -6.74 4.24 -11.77
CA PHE A 298 -5.79 5.36 -11.79
C PHE A 298 -6.43 6.72 -12.05
N SER A 299 -7.69 6.80 -12.48
CA SER A 299 -8.36 8.08 -12.82
C SER A 299 -9.32 8.61 -11.76
N GLY A 300 -9.38 8.01 -10.60
CA GLY A 300 -9.99 8.66 -9.44
C GLY A 300 -11.52 8.59 -9.31
N SER A 301 -12.24 7.74 -10.05
CA SER A 301 -13.68 7.61 -9.90
C SER A 301 -14.12 6.16 -9.71
N GLY A 302 -14.27 5.74 -8.46
CA GLY A 302 -14.89 4.49 -8.07
C GLY A 302 -15.52 4.63 -6.70
N SER A 303 -16.80 4.98 -6.62
CA SER A 303 -17.58 5.00 -5.40
C SER A 303 -18.38 3.72 -5.31
N SER A 304 -18.17 2.90 -4.29
CA SER A 304 -19.09 1.81 -3.95
C SER A 304 -19.27 1.59 -2.44
N TYR A 305 -19.31 2.68 -1.68
CA TYR A 305 -19.95 2.68 -0.36
C TYR A 305 -20.58 4.05 -0.16
N VAL A 306 -21.90 4.13 -0.36
CA VAL A 306 -22.65 5.35 -0.07
C VAL A 306 -22.85 5.41 1.45
N MET A 307 -21.96 6.09 2.16
CA MET A 307 -22.37 6.80 3.37
C MET A 307 -23.35 7.87 2.90
N GLY A 308 -24.51 7.97 3.54
CA GLY A 308 -25.57 8.87 3.13
C GLY A 308 -25.02 10.26 2.80
N LYS A 309 -25.39 10.80 1.64
CA LYS A 309 -25.05 12.17 1.27
C LYS A 309 -25.47 13.07 2.40
N ALA A 310 -24.53 13.84 2.95
CA ALA A 310 -24.88 15.03 3.69
C ALA A 310 -25.76 15.88 2.75
N VAL A 311 -26.96 16.20 3.18
CA VAL A 311 -27.81 17.15 2.48
C VAL A 311 -27.08 18.48 2.59
N GLU A 312 -26.74 19.10 1.46
CA GLU A 312 -26.29 20.49 1.47
C GLU A 312 -27.45 21.31 2.04
N THR A 313 -27.23 21.87 3.22
CA THR A 313 -28.17 22.81 3.85
C THR A 313 -27.83 24.20 3.36
N GLU A 314 -28.81 24.89 2.78
CA GLU A 314 -28.68 26.30 2.42
C GLU A 314 -28.93 27.18 3.67
N ASP A 315 -28.44 28.44 3.66
CA ASP A 315 -28.57 29.36 4.80
C ASP A 315 -30.07 29.61 5.22
N GLU A 316 -31.00 29.34 4.30
CA GLU A 316 -32.43 29.45 4.54
C GLU A 316 -33.00 28.32 5.44
N ASP A 317 -32.31 27.20 5.56
CA ASP A 317 -32.71 26.04 6.40
C ASP A 317 -32.49 26.32 7.92
N TRP A 318 -31.79 27.40 8.27
CA TRP A 318 -31.42 27.77 9.65
C TRP A 318 -32.24 28.93 10.24
N ASN A 319 -33.29 29.44 9.55
CA ASN A 319 -34.20 30.47 10.07
C ASN A 319 -35.27 29.85 10.98
N PHE A 320 -34.99 29.85 12.29
CA PHE A 320 -35.94 29.53 13.36
C PHE A 320 -36.59 30.81 13.90
#